data_eb81e6faa9a2989a5e47dc67b57d33bb
#
_entry.id   eb81e6faa9a2989a5e47dc67b57d33bb
#
_cell.length_a   1.000
_cell.length_b   1.000
_cell.length_c   1.000
_cell.angle_alpha   90.00
_cell.angle_beta   90.00
_cell.angle_gamma   90.00
#
_symmetry.space_group_name_H-M   'P 1'
#
loop_
_entity.id
_entity.type
_entity.pdbx_description
1 polymer ?
#
loop_
_entity_poly.entity_id
_entity_poly.type
_entity_poly.pdbx_seq_one_letter_code
_entity_poly.pdbx_strand_id
1 'polypeptide(L)'
;MGVDLRQVVAGILTITMFVMLGDMLKRDYIGNSEERFPGEARDVEFDSGKVMEKFAMKTNGPWMEESEELTPCWKKKSDFDLVEDYKGFVTFSLTNGPEYHVSQISDAVVIARYLQATLVLPDIRGDRPGDERKFEEIYDVGKFINGLDGVVKVARELPVSVSLRDFEVIRVPNRVTEEYIAEKIEPVFRRKGNIRVASYFPTLNMRKTAQKSGSDSLACLAMFDTLELKPEVNEVVEDMVTRLKTLSRHSDGRFIAVDLRVDMLEKKGCHASATKSCYNAHEIALFLRKVGFGSDTVIYLTQSRWDESLDVLKDIFPKTYTKESIIPAEKKSKFLGSEDSEFEKVIDFDLCSRSDVFVPAISGLFYANVAGKRIATGKTQILVPAEIPGTSSPITSHFSPYISKRNHMAYTCFC
;
A
#
# COMPACT_ATOMS: atom_id res chain seq x y z
N MET A 1 -51.92 38.41 2.85
CA MET A 1 -51.13 37.29 3.38
C MET A 1 -49.70 37.72 3.53
N GLY A 2 -49.28 38.11 4.74
CA GLY A 2 -47.90 38.51 5.00
C GLY A 2 -47.02 37.28 5.17
N VAL A 3 -45.99 37.13 4.36
CA VAL A 3 -45.01 36.09 4.52
C VAL A 3 -44.16 36.44 5.74
N ASP A 4 -44.12 35.60 6.74
CA ASP A 4 -43.33 35.81 7.97
C ASP A 4 -41.85 35.72 7.64
N LEU A 5 -41.15 36.83 7.74
CA LEU A 5 -39.71 36.95 7.42
C LEU A 5 -38.86 35.93 8.19
N ARG A 6 -39.29 35.53 9.39
CA ARG A 6 -38.60 34.51 10.22
C ARG A 6 -38.68 33.12 9.60
N GLN A 7 -39.79 32.78 8.95
CA GLN A 7 -39.92 31.47 8.25
C GLN A 7 -39.08 31.42 6.99
N VAL A 8 -38.95 32.55 6.26
CA VAL A 8 -38.10 32.66 5.07
C VAL A 8 -36.62 32.51 5.45
N VAL A 9 -36.19 33.20 6.52
CA VAL A 9 -34.80 33.10 6.99
C VAL A 9 -34.48 31.68 7.51
N ALA A 10 -35.40 31.06 8.24
CA ALA A 10 -35.24 29.67 8.69
C ALA A 10 -35.15 28.68 7.51
N GLY A 11 -35.96 28.87 6.49
CA GLY A 11 -35.91 28.06 5.26
C GLY A 11 -34.59 28.21 4.49
N ILE A 12 -34.06 29.42 4.38
CA ILE A 12 -32.77 29.66 3.71
C ILE A 12 -31.61 29.03 4.53
N LEU A 13 -31.61 29.17 5.84
CA LEU A 13 -30.61 28.56 6.71
C LEU A 13 -30.62 27.02 6.63
N THR A 14 -31.82 26.44 6.56
CA THR A 14 -31.94 24.98 6.43
C THR A 14 -31.44 24.49 5.07
N ILE A 15 -31.75 25.19 3.98
CA ILE A 15 -31.27 24.87 2.63
C ILE A 15 -29.76 25.02 2.55
N THR A 16 -29.16 26.09 3.10
CA THR A 16 -27.70 26.27 3.12
C THR A 16 -27.00 25.20 3.95
N MET A 17 -27.62 24.76 5.06
CA MET A 17 -27.07 23.66 5.86
C MET A 17 -27.12 22.33 5.09
N PHE A 18 -28.18 22.03 4.36
CA PHE A 18 -28.26 20.84 3.51
C PHE A 18 -27.30 20.90 2.32
N VAL A 19 -27.08 22.07 1.72
CA VAL A 19 -26.10 22.24 0.65
C VAL A 19 -24.68 22.07 1.20
N MET A 20 -24.35 22.62 2.38
CA MET A 20 -23.08 22.42 3.03
C MET A 20 -22.86 20.96 3.48
N LEU A 21 -23.89 20.30 4.02
CA LEU A 21 -23.81 18.86 4.32
C LEU A 21 -23.64 18.02 3.03
N GLY A 22 -24.37 18.37 1.97
CA GLY A 22 -24.21 17.73 0.67
C GLY A 22 -22.82 17.91 0.07
N ASP A 23 -22.23 19.10 0.22
CA ASP A 23 -20.84 19.37 -0.19
C ASP A 23 -19.81 18.70 0.72
N MET A 24 -20.05 18.58 2.03
CA MET A 24 -19.21 17.79 2.92
C MET A 24 -19.27 16.30 2.59
N LEU A 25 -20.47 15.73 2.42
CA LEU A 25 -20.65 14.34 2.01
C LEU A 25 -20.09 14.09 0.61
N LYS A 26 -20.20 15.06 -0.30
CA LYS A 26 -19.60 15.00 -1.63
C LYS A 26 -18.07 15.12 -1.58
N ARG A 27 -17.50 15.89 -0.66
CA ARG A 27 -16.05 15.97 -0.43
C ARG A 27 -15.53 14.69 0.24
N ASP A 28 -16.24 14.10 1.17
CA ASP A 28 -15.85 12.81 1.76
C ASP A 28 -16.05 11.65 0.78
N TYR A 29 -17.01 11.76 -0.16
CA TYR A 29 -17.28 10.77 -1.21
C TYR A 29 -16.42 10.97 -2.47
N ILE A 30 -15.94 12.18 -2.76
CA ILE A 30 -15.04 12.55 -3.88
C ILE A 30 -13.58 12.65 -3.40
N GLY A 31 -13.26 12.29 -2.17
CA GLY A 31 -11.91 12.05 -1.67
C GLY A 31 -11.21 10.84 -2.31
N ASN A 32 -11.90 10.09 -3.16
CA ASN A 32 -11.31 9.19 -4.14
C ASN A 32 -10.85 10.02 -5.34
N SER A 33 -9.70 10.72 -5.18
CA SER A 33 -8.95 11.17 -6.34
C SER A 33 -8.80 10.01 -7.31
N GLU A 34 -9.15 10.20 -8.57
CA GLU A 34 -9.00 9.22 -9.65
C GLU A 34 -7.60 8.61 -9.60
N GLU A 35 -7.50 7.43 -9.01
CA GLU A 35 -6.27 6.64 -8.98
C GLU A 35 -6.06 6.05 -10.36
N ARG A 36 -5.22 6.69 -11.17
CA ARG A 36 -4.81 6.21 -12.50
C ARG A 36 -3.58 5.36 -12.39
N PHE A 37 -3.47 4.35 -13.25
CA PHE A 37 -2.19 3.69 -13.43
C PHE A 37 -1.13 4.74 -13.80
N PRO A 38 0.07 4.72 -13.18
CA PRO A 38 1.10 5.73 -13.41
C PRO A 38 1.67 5.61 -14.84
N GLY A 39 1.05 6.23 -15.80
CA GLY A 39 1.42 6.19 -17.22
C GLY A 39 0.75 7.27 -18.06
N GLU A 40 -0.35 7.83 -17.59
CA GLU A 40 -1.18 8.77 -18.36
C GLU A 40 -0.85 10.26 -18.16
N ALA A 41 0.27 10.63 -17.56
CA ALA A 41 0.69 12.03 -17.50
C ALA A 41 1.64 12.32 -18.66
N ARG A 42 1.33 13.37 -19.41
CA ARG A 42 2.01 13.89 -20.61
C ARG A 42 3.53 13.74 -20.58
N ASP A 43 4.06 13.31 -21.70
CA ASP A 43 5.46 13.02 -21.97
C ASP A 43 6.38 14.19 -21.61
N VAL A 44 7.28 13.93 -20.68
CA VAL A 44 8.60 14.58 -20.66
C VAL A 44 9.53 13.55 -21.30
N GLU A 45 10.05 13.88 -22.46
CA GLU A 45 10.99 13.08 -23.24
C GLU A 45 12.22 12.78 -22.40
N PHE A 46 12.31 11.53 -21.92
CA PHE A 46 13.51 11.03 -21.24
C PHE A 46 14.07 9.89 -22.10
N ASP A 47 15.37 9.94 -22.33
CA ASP A 47 16.11 9.00 -23.18
C ASP A 47 15.87 7.53 -22.75
N SER A 48 14.86 6.92 -23.34
CA SER A 48 14.40 5.55 -23.08
C SER A 48 15.32 4.47 -23.67
N GLY A 49 16.27 4.83 -24.51
CA GLY A 49 17.08 3.89 -25.29
C GLY A 49 18.04 3.06 -24.44
N LYS A 50 18.72 3.66 -23.49
CA LYS A 50 19.74 2.97 -22.67
C LYS A 50 19.18 2.08 -21.55
N VAL A 51 17.97 2.37 -21.06
CA VAL A 51 17.33 1.54 -20.01
C VAL A 51 16.71 0.29 -20.63
N MET A 52 16.18 0.38 -21.85
CA MET A 52 15.56 -0.75 -22.55
C MET A 52 16.57 -1.84 -22.97
N GLU A 53 17.82 -1.48 -23.29
CA GLU A 53 18.85 -2.48 -23.63
C GLU A 53 19.24 -3.40 -22.46
N LYS A 54 19.20 -2.92 -21.22
CA LYS A 54 19.46 -3.74 -20.03
C LYS A 54 18.36 -4.76 -19.71
N PHE A 55 17.13 -4.51 -20.15
CA PHE A 55 15.98 -5.42 -19.93
C PHE A 55 15.78 -6.44 -21.06
N ALA A 56 16.55 -6.37 -22.13
CA ALA A 56 16.51 -7.33 -23.25
C ALA A 56 17.22 -8.66 -22.96
N MET A 57 17.43 -9.02 -21.68
CA MET A 57 18.12 -10.26 -21.32
C MET A 57 17.17 -11.46 -21.29
N LYS A 58 17.62 -12.52 -21.95
CA LYS A 58 17.16 -13.93 -21.95
C LYS A 58 15.79 -14.19 -21.35
N THR A 59 14.77 -14.13 -22.16
CA THR A 59 13.43 -14.54 -21.77
C THR A 59 13.22 -16.02 -22.11
N ASN A 60 13.15 -16.88 -21.09
CA ASN A 60 12.54 -18.19 -21.22
C ASN A 60 11.00 -18.02 -21.13
N GLY A 61 10.38 -17.61 -22.27
CA GLY A 61 8.96 -17.31 -22.29
C GLY A 61 8.58 -16.03 -21.53
N PRO A 62 7.36 -15.95 -20.92
CA PRO A 62 6.88 -14.74 -20.23
C PRO A 62 7.47 -14.58 -18.81
N TRP A 63 8.26 -15.54 -18.33
CA TRP A 63 8.92 -15.49 -17.06
C TRP A 63 10.32 -14.85 -17.22
N MET A 64 10.58 -13.81 -16.44
CA MET A 64 11.91 -13.19 -16.42
C MET A 64 12.69 -13.67 -15.20
N GLU A 65 14.01 -13.79 -15.37
CA GLU A 65 14.92 -13.94 -14.24
C GLU A 65 15.06 -12.59 -13.52
N GLU A 66 15.04 -12.62 -12.19
CA GLU A 66 15.28 -11.45 -11.36
C GLU A 66 16.72 -10.96 -11.57
N SER A 67 16.92 -9.67 -11.79
CA SER A 67 18.18 -9.17 -12.33
C SER A 67 18.92 -8.15 -11.47
N GLU A 68 18.36 -7.60 -10.41
CA GLU A 68 19.04 -6.56 -9.62
C GLU A 68 18.74 -6.70 -8.11
N GLU A 69 19.75 -7.09 -7.33
CA GLU A 69 19.74 -6.83 -5.89
C GLU A 69 20.10 -5.37 -5.66
N LEU A 70 19.14 -4.62 -5.15
CA LEU A 70 19.36 -3.25 -4.73
C LEU A 70 19.73 -3.24 -3.23
N THR A 71 20.76 -2.47 -2.89
CA THR A 71 21.17 -2.27 -1.49
C THR A 71 20.49 -1.04 -0.90
N PRO A 72 20.11 -1.04 0.41
CA PRO A 72 19.59 0.15 1.04
C PRO A 72 20.56 1.33 0.97
N CYS A 73 20.06 2.50 0.53
CA CYS A 73 20.85 3.73 0.48
C CYS A 73 20.76 4.57 1.75
N TRP A 74 19.82 4.25 2.66
CA TRP A 74 19.72 4.99 3.92
C TRP A 74 20.91 4.68 4.82
N LYS A 75 21.28 5.67 5.61
CA LYS A 75 22.39 5.55 6.53
C LYS A 75 22.13 4.50 7.61
N LYS A 76 23.19 3.81 8.05
CA LYS A 76 23.11 2.92 9.21
C LYS A 76 22.81 3.70 10.47
N LYS A 77 22.22 3.03 11.48
CA LYS A 77 21.80 3.62 12.76
C LYS A 77 22.86 4.48 13.46
N SER A 78 24.14 4.19 13.28
CA SER A 78 25.27 4.96 13.84
C SER A 78 25.37 6.39 13.36
N ASP A 79 24.67 6.75 12.31
CA ASP A 79 24.74 8.09 11.69
C ASP A 79 23.64 9.04 12.21
N PHE A 80 22.77 8.55 13.10
CA PHE A 80 21.77 9.39 13.75
C PHE A 80 22.26 9.79 15.14
N ASP A 81 22.37 11.11 15.40
CA ASP A 81 22.71 11.61 16.73
C ASP A 81 21.67 11.12 17.75
N LEU A 82 22.15 10.41 18.78
CA LEU A 82 21.31 9.94 19.87
C LEU A 82 20.78 11.13 20.66
N VAL A 83 19.47 11.13 20.89
CA VAL A 83 18.82 12.11 21.77
C VAL A 83 18.68 11.47 23.14
N GLU A 84 19.31 12.05 24.16
CA GLU A 84 19.21 11.56 25.55
C GLU A 84 17.89 11.95 26.22
N ASP A 85 17.38 13.15 25.95
CA ASP A 85 16.17 13.70 26.56
C ASP A 85 14.99 13.75 25.58
N TYR A 86 14.08 12.76 25.70
CA TYR A 86 12.84 12.72 24.92
C TYR A 86 11.74 13.55 25.55
N LYS A 87 11.10 14.41 24.74
CA LYS A 87 10.12 15.41 25.16
C LYS A 87 8.69 14.97 24.85
N GLY A 88 8.08 14.13 25.69
CA GLY A 88 6.68 13.74 25.50
C GLY A 88 6.46 12.58 24.51
N PHE A 89 5.21 12.38 24.06
CA PHE A 89 4.79 11.19 23.32
C PHE A 89 4.09 11.53 22.01
N VAL A 90 4.36 10.72 21.00
CA VAL A 90 3.64 10.66 19.73
C VAL A 90 2.90 9.33 19.65
N THR A 91 1.58 9.37 19.51
CA THR A 91 0.72 8.20 19.27
C THR A 91 0.10 8.28 17.89
N PHE A 92 -0.30 7.16 17.34
CA PHE A 92 -1.01 7.05 16.06
C PHE A 92 -1.78 5.75 16.00
N SER A 93 -2.61 5.57 14.97
CA SER A 93 -3.27 4.31 14.67
C SER A 93 -2.98 3.89 13.25
N LEU A 94 -2.93 2.59 13.02
CA LEU A 94 -2.88 1.99 11.69
C LEU A 94 -4.30 1.71 11.21
N THR A 95 -4.62 2.08 9.98
CA THR A 95 -5.96 1.97 9.41
C THR A 95 -5.91 1.59 7.94
N ASN A 96 -7.00 1.06 7.40
CA ASN A 96 -7.23 0.82 5.98
C ASN A 96 -6.35 -0.28 5.32
N GLY A 97 -5.56 -1.01 6.10
CA GLY A 97 -4.75 -2.11 5.59
C GLY A 97 -3.24 -1.83 5.46
N PRO A 98 -2.45 -2.88 5.16
CA PRO A 98 -1.00 -2.84 5.22
C PRO A 98 -0.37 -1.81 4.27
N GLU A 99 -0.99 -1.54 3.14
CA GLU A 99 -0.55 -0.51 2.19
C GLU A 99 -0.60 0.90 2.78
N TYR A 100 -1.53 1.16 3.70
CA TYR A 100 -1.59 2.42 4.43
C TYR A 100 -0.66 2.41 5.65
N HIS A 101 -0.53 1.25 6.32
CA HIS A 101 0.30 1.09 7.51
C HIS A 101 1.75 1.53 7.27
N VAL A 102 2.32 1.14 6.14
CA VAL A 102 3.69 1.51 5.75
C VAL A 102 3.89 3.03 5.75
N SER A 103 2.95 3.77 5.15
CA SER A 103 3.01 5.23 5.08
C SER A 103 2.72 5.90 6.42
N GLN A 104 1.74 5.38 7.18
CA GLN A 104 1.38 5.91 8.51
C GLN A 104 2.53 5.76 9.52
N ILE A 105 3.23 4.62 9.47
CA ILE A 105 4.43 4.38 10.28
C ILE A 105 5.54 5.35 9.89
N SER A 106 5.78 5.53 8.59
CA SER A 106 6.80 6.45 8.09
C SER A 106 6.55 7.88 8.58
N ASP A 107 5.33 8.39 8.45
CA ASP A 107 4.96 9.72 8.93
C ASP A 107 5.16 9.86 10.45
N ALA A 108 4.70 8.86 11.22
CA ALA A 108 4.82 8.89 12.68
C ALA A 108 6.28 8.86 13.15
N VAL A 109 7.13 8.04 12.49
CA VAL A 109 8.57 7.94 12.79
C VAL A 109 9.29 9.25 12.48
N VAL A 110 9.04 9.85 11.30
CA VAL A 110 9.63 11.13 10.90
C VAL A 110 9.24 12.25 11.87
N ILE A 111 7.95 12.32 12.25
CA ILE A 111 7.45 13.32 13.22
C ILE A 111 8.08 13.10 14.59
N ALA A 112 8.06 11.86 15.10
CA ALA A 112 8.62 11.55 16.41
C ALA A 112 10.11 11.88 16.50
N ARG A 113 10.88 11.56 15.44
CA ARG A 113 12.30 11.92 15.35
C ARG A 113 12.52 13.43 15.37
N TYR A 114 11.79 14.16 14.51
CA TYR A 114 11.91 15.63 14.43
C TYR A 114 11.62 16.31 15.78
N LEU A 115 10.56 15.85 16.46
CA LEU A 115 10.13 16.41 17.75
C LEU A 115 10.97 15.92 18.94
N GLN A 116 11.88 14.98 18.75
CA GLN A 116 12.57 14.27 19.84
C GLN A 116 11.57 13.65 20.83
N ALA A 117 10.51 13.04 20.32
CA ALA A 117 9.44 12.47 21.12
C ALA A 117 9.54 10.94 21.15
N THR A 118 9.02 10.32 22.22
CA THR A 118 8.86 8.88 22.31
C THR A 118 7.68 8.45 21.44
N LEU A 119 7.93 7.57 20.47
CA LEU A 119 6.88 6.94 19.65
C LEU A 119 6.23 5.81 20.45
N VAL A 120 4.90 5.79 20.51
CA VAL A 120 4.16 4.70 21.16
C VAL A 120 3.69 3.72 20.10
N LEU A 121 3.75 2.41 20.38
CA LEU A 121 3.23 1.40 19.44
C LEU A 121 1.77 1.71 19.09
N PRO A 122 1.41 1.63 17.80
CA PRO A 122 0.05 1.94 17.37
C PRO A 122 -0.95 0.82 17.69
N ASP A 123 -2.21 1.18 17.79
CA ASP A 123 -3.32 0.27 17.61
C ASP A 123 -3.63 0.11 16.11
N ILE A 124 -4.20 -1.04 15.73
CA ILE A 124 -4.67 -1.30 14.36
C ILE A 124 -6.19 -1.24 14.41
N ARG A 125 -6.79 -0.41 13.55
CA ARG A 125 -8.23 -0.20 13.47
C ARG A 125 -8.77 -0.72 12.16
N GLY A 126 -9.68 -1.66 12.24
CA GLY A 126 -10.45 -2.14 11.11
C GLY A 126 -11.51 -1.13 10.65
N ASP A 127 -12.25 -1.51 9.61
CA ASP A 127 -13.25 -0.67 8.97
C ASP A 127 -14.54 -0.50 9.79
N ARG A 128 -14.72 -1.33 10.85
CA ARG A 128 -15.91 -1.30 11.70
C ARG A 128 -15.60 -0.77 13.10
N PRO A 129 -16.49 0.00 13.72
CA PRO A 129 -16.34 0.38 15.12
C PRO A 129 -16.20 -0.85 16.03
N GLY A 130 -15.16 -0.88 16.87
CA GLY A 130 -14.85 -2.00 17.75
C GLY A 130 -13.94 -3.08 17.14
N ASP A 131 -13.56 -2.97 15.86
CA ASP A 131 -12.56 -3.82 15.25
C ASP A 131 -11.15 -3.23 15.50
N GLU A 132 -10.78 -3.18 16.78
CA GLU A 132 -9.44 -2.73 17.20
C GLU A 132 -8.59 -3.94 17.56
N ARG A 133 -7.35 -3.94 17.03
CA ARG A 133 -6.35 -4.98 17.31
C ARG A 133 -5.08 -4.35 17.84
N LYS A 134 -4.35 -5.14 18.62
CA LYS A 134 -3.01 -4.75 19.02
C LYS A 134 -2.03 -4.92 17.87
N PHE A 135 -1.03 -4.07 17.79
CA PHE A 135 0.06 -4.15 16.82
C PHE A 135 0.70 -5.55 16.80
N GLU A 136 0.95 -6.13 17.97
CA GLU A 136 1.57 -7.44 18.16
C GLU A 136 0.72 -8.64 17.67
N GLU A 137 -0.53 -8.43 17.27
CA GLU A 137 -1.34 -9.49 16.68
C GLU A 137 -0.97 -9.75 15.22
N ILE A 138 -0.48 -8.73 14.52
CA ILE A 138 -0.14 -8.78 13.10
C ILE A 138 1.36 -8.66 12.87
N TYR A 139 2.05 -7.75 13.58
CA TYR A 139 3.44 -7.40 13.34
C TYR A 139 4.38 -7.82 14.46
N ASP A 140 5.65 -8.01 14.12
CA ASP A 140 6.71 -8.34 15.06
C ASP A 140 7.18 -7.08 15.81
N VAL A 141 6.77 -6.96 17.07
CA VAL A 141 7.13 -5.83 17.96
C VAL A 141 8.63 -5.74 18.20
N GLY A 142 9.29 -6.90 18.34
CA GLY A 142 10.74 -6.94 18.61
C GLY A 142 11.53 -6.36 17.44
N LYS A 143 11.22 -6.80 16.24
CA LYS A 143 11.84 -6.29 15.00
C LYS A 143 11.52 -4.81 14.77
N PHE A 144 10.28 -4.40 15.00
CA PHE A 144 9.90 -2.99 14.90
C PHE A 144 10.71 -2.09 15.83
N ILE A 145 10.80 -2.44 17.12
CA ILE A 145 11.57 -1.68 18.10
C ILE A 145 13.06 -1.68 17.75
N ASN A 146 13.63 -2.87 17.46
CA ASN A 146 15.04 -2.99 17.09
C ASN A 146 15.38 -2.29 15.78
N GLY A 147 14.43 -2.28 14.82
CA GLY A 147 14.57 -1.55 13.55
C GLY A 147 14.70 -0.03 13.74
N LEU A 148 14.07 0.53 14.77
CA LEU A 148 14.08 1.96 15.10
C LEU A 148 15.07 2.33 16.23
N ASP A 149 15.76 1.35 16.83
CA ASP A 149 16.73 1.61 17.88
C ASP A 149 17.86 2.52 17.40
N GLY A 150 18.22 3.51 18.21
CA GLY A 150 19.17 4.59 17.84
C GLY A 150 18.60 5.65 16.90
N VAL A 151 17.36 5.52 16.45
CA VAL A 151 16.67 6.47 15.55
C VAL A 151 15.56 7.20 16.30
N VAL A 152 14.62 6.45 16.86
CA VAL A 152 13.47 6.94 17.63
C VAL A 152 13.25 6.03 18.82
N LYS A 153 13.07 6.60 20.01
CA LYS A 153 12.67 5.81 21.17
C LYS A 153 11.24 5.30 20.99
N VAL A 154 11.07 3.99 21.08
CA VAL A 154 9.75 3.35 20.97
C VAL A 154 9.32 2.83 22.34
N ALA A 155 8.12 3.21 22.79
CA ALA A 155 7.47 2.67 23.98
C ALA A 155 6.34 1.69 23.57
N ARG A 156 6.23 0.57 24.28
CA ARG A 156 5.13 -0.39 24.04
C ARG A 156 3.77 0.18 24.42
N GLU A 157 3.73 0.92 25.54
CA GLU A 157 2.51 1.51 26.09
C GLU A 157 2.83 2.89 26.69
N LEU A 158 1.83 3.71 26.85
CA LEU A 158 1.94 4.97 27.59
C LEU A 158 2.15 4.71 29.08
N PRO A 159 2.95 5.55 29.76
CA PRO A 159 3.00 5.51 31.23
C PRO A 159 1.61 5.74 31.83
N VAL A 160 1.33 5.09 32.97
CA VAL A 160 0.03 5.20 33.66
C VAL A 160 -0.34 6.65 34.00
N SER A 161 0.66 7.51 34.18
CA SER A 161 0.47 8.95 34.48
C SER A 161 0.01 9.77 33.27
N VAL A 162 0.02 9.22 32.06
CA VAL A 162 -0.27 9.93 30.81
C VAL A 162 -1.59 9.44 30.24
N SER A 163 -2.58 10.34 30.13
CA SER A 163 -3.90 10.00 29.60
C SER A 163 -3.99 10.34 28.11
N LEU A 164 -4.56 9.43 27.30
CA LEU A 164 -4.86 9.70 25.88
C LEU A 164 -5.81 10.89 25.66
N ARG A 165 -6.59 11.29 26.70
CA ARG A 165 -7.50 12.46 26.64
C ARG A 165 -6.75 13.78 26.53
N ASP A 166 -5.49 13.79 26.95
CA ASP A 166 -4.63 14.99 26.94
C ASP A 166 -3.92 15.18 25.60
N PHE A 167 -4.09 14.24 24.67
CA PHE A 167 -3.47 14.29 23.35
C PHE A 167 -4.29 15.13 22.38
N GLU A 168 -3.65 16.10 21.74
CA GLU A 168 -4.25 16.82 20.62
C GLU A 168 -4.08 16.00 19.34
N VAL A 169 -5.18 15.77 18.61
CA VAL A 169 -5.17 15.03 17.35
C VAL A 169 -4.78 15.97 16.21
N ILE A 170 -3.69 15.65 15.53
CA ILE A 170 -3.19 16.42 14.39
C ILE A 170 -3.34 15.59 13.12
N ARG A 171 -4.09 16.12 12.15
CA ARG A 171 -4.20 15.52 10.81
C ARG A 171 -3.00 15.96 9.98
N VAL A 172 -2.29 14.99 9.41
CA VAL A 172 -1.10 15.23 8.60
C VAL A 172 -1.24 14.62 7.21
N PRO A 173 -0.77 15.28 6.15
CA PRO A 173 -0.74 14.66 4.83
C PRO A 173 0.28 13.51 4.84
N ASN A 174 -0.01 12.43 4.12
CA ASN A 174 0.99 11.37 3.95
C ASN A 174 2.26 11.94 3.29
N ARG A 175 3.42 11.39 3.66
CA ARG A 175 4.74 11.91 3.29
C ARG A 175 4.96 13.34 3.81
N VAL A 176 4.75 13.48 5.11
CA VAL A 176 4.91 14.74 5.81
C VAL A 176 6.34 15.31 5.64
N THR A 177 6.43 16.60 5.34
CA THR A 177 7.72 17.30 5.19
C THR A 177 8.17 17.96 6.48
N GLU A 178 9.47 18.23 6.60
CA GLU A 178 10.04 18.93 7.78
C GLU A 178 9.45 20.33 7.96
N GLU A 179 9.20 21.05 6.85
CA GLU A 179 8.57 22.36 6.88
C GLU A 179 7.16 22.29 7.47
N TYR A 180 6.37 21.27 7.05
CA TYR A 180 5.03 21.06 7.59
C TYR A 180 5.08 20.73 9.08
N ILE A 181 6.06 19.93 9.52
CA ILE A 181 6.25 19.60 10.94
C ILE A 181 6.57 20.87 11.71
N ALA A 182 7.54 21.68 11.25
CA ALA A 182 7.95 22.92 11.91
C ALA A 182 6.80 23.93 12.03
N GLU A 183 6.01 24.10 10.99
CA GLU A 183 4.95 25.11 10.97
C GLU A 183 3.66 24.68 11.68
N LYS A 184 3.27 23.41 11.57
CA LYS A 184 1.93 22.95 11.97
C LYS A 184 1.94 22.01 13.18
N ILE A 185 2.98 21.21 13.35
CA ILE A 185 3.01 20.16 14.38
C ILE A 185 3.81 20.60 15.60
N GLU A 186 5.01 21.08 15.40
CA GLU A 186 5.92 21.47 16.48
C GLU A 186 5.32 22.51 17.46
N PRO A 187 4.63 23.59 17.02
CA PRO A 187 4.01 24.55 17.93
C PRO A 187 2.94 23.91 18.83
N VAL A 188 2.19 22.94 18.31
CA VAL A 188 1.18 22.20 19.08
C VAL A 188 1.87 21.30 20.09
N PHE A 189 2.90 20.55 19.66
CA PHE A 189 3.66 19.66 20.52
C PHE A 189 4.36 20.42 21.67
N ARG A 190 4.98 21.56 21.38
CA ARG A 190 5.61 22.42 22.42
C ARG A 190 4.62 22.90 23.48
N ARG A 191 3.37 23.15 23.10
CA ARG A 191 2.31 23.60 24.03
C ARG A 191 1.72 22.43 24.84
N LYS A 192 1.53 21.26 24.21
CA LYS A 192 0.79 20.15 24.81
C LYS A 192 1.67 19.04 25.37
N GLY A 193 2.89 18.89 24.87
CA GLY A 193 3.83 17.83 25.24
C GLY A 193 3.50 16.46 24.62
N ASN A 194 2.24 16.22 24.24
CA ASN A 194 1.78 14.95 23.66
C ASN A 194 0.83 15.18 22.49
N ILE A 195 0.98 14.41 21.44
CA ILE A 195 0.14 14.51 20.24
C ILE A 195 -0.26 13.13 19.71
N ARG A 196 -1.42 13.08 19.05
CA ARG A 196 -1.86 11.94 18.25
C ARG A 196 -1.84 12.32 16.77
N VAL A 197 -1.09 11.59 15.98
CA VAL A 197 -0.97 11.77 14.53
C VAL A 197 -2.03 10.96 13.80
N ALA A 198 -2.72 11.59 12.85
CA ALA A 198 -3.67 10.93 11.96
C ALA A 198 -3.30 11.29 10.51
N SER A 199 -2.61 10.38 9.81
CA SER A 199 -2.24 10.57 8.41
C SER A 199 -3.47 10.49 7.51
N TYR A 200 -3.61 11.46 6.58
CA TYR A 200 -4.58 11.41 5.51
C TYR A 200 -3.87 11.41 4.14
N PHE A 201 -4.53 10.88 3.13
CA PHE A 201 -3.94 10.63 1.83
C PHE A 201 -4.58 11.52 0.77
N PRO A 202 -4.08 12.77 0.57
CA PRO A 202 -4.66 13.70 -0.39
C PRO A 202 -4.41 13.28 -1.85
N THR A 203 -3.28 12.62 -2.09
CA THR A 203 -2.89 12.08 -3.39
C THR A 203 -2.06 10.83 -3.20
N LEU A 204 -2.38 9.76 -3.94
CA LEU A 204 -1.62 8.51 -3.88
C LEU A 204 -0.46 8.52 -4.89
N ASN A 205 0.46 9.45 -4.72
CA ASN A 205 1.59 9.60 -5.62
C ASN A 205 2.88 9.03 -5.01
N MET A 206 3.28 7.85 -5.46
CA MET A 206 4.53 7.19 -5.04
C MET A 206 5.70 7.48 -5.98
N ARG A 207 5.60 8.47 -6.85
CA ARG A 207 6.71 8.87 -7.73
C ARG A 207 7.84 9.52 -6.95
N LYS A 208 9.05 9.42 -7.49
CA LYS A 208 10.21 10.15 -6.97
C LYS A 208 9.90 11.63 -6.90
N THR A 209 10.27 12.24 -5.79
CA THR A 209 10.35 13.71 -5.68
C THR A 209 11.74 14.16 -6.10
N ALA A 210 11.83 15.30 -6.75
CA ALA A 210 13.11 15.85 -7.22
C ALA A 210 14.04 16.31 -6.07
N GLN A 211 13.50 16.58 -4.90
CA GLN A 211 14.24 17.02 -3.72
C GLN A 211 14.49 15.86 -2.76
N LYS A 212 15.76 15.58 -2.46
CA LYS A 212 16.16 14.71 -1.36
C LYS A 212 16.21 15.55 -0.09
N SER A 213 15.35 15.28 0.89
CA SER A 213 15.45 15.84 2.24
C SER A 213 16.12 14.83 3.19
N GLY A 214 16.63 15.31 4.34
CA GLY A 214 17.18 14.39 5.36
C GLY A 214 16.12 13.41 5.89
N SER A 215 14.86 13.82 5.89
CA SER A 215 13.71 12.98 6.25
C SER A 215 13.45 11.81 5.29
N ASP A 216 13.91 11.89 4.03
CA ASP A 216 13.70 10.81 3.05
C ASP A 216 14.44 9.52 3.45
N SER A 217 15.65 9.63 4.00
CA SER A 217 16.42 8.47 4.48
C SER A 217 15.71 7.77 5.64
N LEU A 218 15.14 8.56 6.56
CA LEU A 218 14.39 8.05 7.71
C LEU A 218 13.05 7.44 7.29
N ALA A 219 12.35 8.08 6.36
CA ALA A 219 11.13 7.54 5.76
C ALA A 219 11.40 6.20 5.05
N CYS A 220 12.51 6.09 4.32
CA CYS A 220 12.94 4.84 3.67
C CYS A 220 13.18 3.71 4.69
N LEU A 221 13.90 4.00 5.77
CA LEU A 221 14.12 3.04 6.86
C LEU A 221 12.78 2.57 7.45
N ALA A 222 11.91 3.51 7.80
CA ALA A 222 10.61 3.20 8.39
C ALA A 222 9.70 2.39 7.46
N MET A 223 9.72 2.67 6.16
CA MET A 223 8.87 1.99 5.17
C MET A 223 9.34 0.57 4.84
N PHE A 224 10.65 0.33 4.79
CA PHE A 224 11.19 -0.88 4.17
C PHE A 224 11.95 -1.81 5.11
N ASP A 225 12.35 -1.36 6.30
CA ASP A 225 13.20 -2.14 7.21
C ASP A 225 12.57 -2.43 8.58
N THR A 226 11.46 -1.76 8.94
CA THR A 226 10.95 -1.86 10.32
C THR A 226 9.71 -2.74 10.46
N LEU A 227 8.94 -2.94 9.37
CA LEU A 227 7.65 -3.61 9.44
C LEU A 227 7.72 -5.04 8.91
N GLU A 228 7.78 -6.00 9.83
CA GLU A 228 7.71 -7.42 9.51
C GLU A 228 6.49 -8.07 10.16
N LEU A 229 6.00 -9.13 9.52
CA LEU A 229 4.88 -9.90 10.06
C LEU A 229 5.30 -10.67 11.31
N LYS A 230 4.38 -10.78 12.27
CA LYS A 230 4.51 -11.73 13.39
C LYS A 230 4.77 -13.14 12.86
N PRO A 231 5.64 -13.94 13.52
CA PRO A 231 6.01 -15.29 13.04
C PRO A 231 4.82 -16.16 12.65
N GLU A 232 3.75 -16.15 13.43
CA GLU A 232 2.53 -16.95 13.17
C GLU A 232 1.80 -16.51 11.88
N VAL A 233 1.74 -15.21 11.59
CA VAL A 233 1.14 -14.68 10.35
C VAL A 233 2.05 -14.97 9.16
N ASN A 234 3.37 -14.78 9.34
CA ASN A 234 4.36 -15.10 8.32
C ASN A 234 4.33 -16.58 7.92
N GLU A 235 4.17 -17.49 8.89
CA GLU A 235 4.05 -18.94 8.63
C GLU A 235 2.86 -19.26 7.72
N VAL A 236 1.71 -18.59 7.90
CA VAL A 236 0.56 -18.76 7.00
C VAL A 236 0.91 -18.37 5.57
N VAL A 237 1.59 -17.24 5.38
CA VAL A 237 2.01 -16.79 4.06
C VAL A 237 3.04 -17.75 3.44
N GLU A 238 4.01 -18.23 4.21
CA GLU A 238 5.01 -19.23 3.76
C GLU A 238 4.35 -20.52 3.31
N ASP A 239 3.38 -21.03 4.07
CA ASP A 239 2.61 -22.23 3.71
C ASP A 239 1.85 -22.03 2.40
N MET A 240 1.21 -20.86 2.22
CA MET A 240 0.51 -20.52 1.00
C MET A 240 1.45 -20.40 -0.20
N VAL A 241 2.59 -19.72 -0.05
CA VAL A 241 3.63 -19.61 -1.10
C VAL A 241 4.16 -20.99 -1.47
N THR A 242 4.47 -21.83 -0.49
CA THR A 242 4.96 -23.19 -0.70
C THR A 242 3.94 -24.04 -1.47
N ARG A 243 2.66 -23.92 -1.11
CA ARG A 243 1.57 -24.63 -1.81
C ARG A 243 1.43 -24.14 -3.25
N LEU A 244 1.45 -22.82 -3.50
CA LEU A 244 1.38 -22.26 -4.85
C LEU A 244 2.57 -22.72 -5.70
N LYS A 245 3.78 -22.70 -5.17
CA LYS A 245 5.00 -23.20 -5.83
C LYS A 245 4.88 -24.69 -6.16
N THR A 246 4.33 -25.49 -5.24
CA THR A 246 4.10 -26.92 -5.47
C THR A 246 3.09 -27.17 -6.62
N LEU A 247 2.04 -26.37 -6.71
CA LEU A 247 1.05 -26.44 -7.79
C LEU A 247 1.64 -25.98 -9.14
N SER A 248 2.69 -25.13 -9.10
CA SER A 248 3.37 -24.53 -10.27
C SER A 248 4.54 -25.35 -10.82
N ARG A 249 4.65 -26.65 -10.53
CA ARG A 249 5.79 -27.49 -10.95
C ARG A 249 6.13 -27.41 -12.44
N HIS A 250 5.12 -27.24 -13.30
CA HIS A 250 5.31 -27.07 -14.75
C HIS A 250 5.89 -25.70 -15.16
N SER A 251 5.93 -24.74 -14.24
CA SER A 251 6.50 -23.41 -14.42
C SER A 251 7.69 -23.18 -13.46
N ASP A 252 8.45 -24.23 -13.17
CA ASP A 252 9.61 -24.22 -12.27
C ASP A 252 9.28 -23.64 -10.87
N GLY A 253 8.07 -23.89 -10.38
CA GLY A 253 7.58 -23.38 -9.09
C GLY A 253 7.17 -21.91 -9.12
N ARG A 254 7.06 -21.28 -10.29
CA ARG A 254 6.70 -19.86 -10.42
C ARG A 254 5.19 -19.67 -10.54
N PHE A 255 4.67 -18.62 -9.89
CA PHE A 255 3.26 -18.27 -9.91
C PHE A 255 3.02 -16.77 -10.07
N ILE A 256 1.84 -16.43 -10.55
CA ILE A 256 1.37 -15.04 -10.70
C ILE A 256 0.45 -14.69 -9.52
N ALA A 257 0.63 -13.52 -8.92
CA ALA A 257 -0.38 -12.92 -8.06
C ALA A 257 -1.08 -11.77 -8.79
N VAL A 258 -2.40 -11.75 -8.74
CA VAL A 258 -3.24 -10.71 -9.34
C VAL A 258 -4.02 -10.00 -8.24
N ASP A 259 -3.85 -8.68 -8.10
CA ASP A 259 -4.70 -7.88 -7.23
C ASP A 259 -6.04 -7.62 -7.91
N LEU A 260 -6.95 -8.58 -7.76
CA LEU A 260 -8.29 -8.52 -8.28
C LEU A 260 -9.28 -8.89 -7.19
N ARG A 261 -10.12 -7.92 -6.82
CA ARG A 261 -11.18 -8.05 -5.82
C ARG A 261 -12.48 -7.56 -6.41
N VAL A 262 -13.48 -8.44 -6.51
CA VAL A 262 -14.73 -8.16 -7.22
C VAL A 262 -15.48 -6.97 -6.60
N ASP A 263 -15.58 -6.93 -5.27
CA ASP A 263 -16.20 -5.83 -4.54
C ASP A 263 -15.54 -4.46 -4.79
N MET A 264 -14.22 -4.45 -4.95
CA MET A 264 -13.47 -3.23 -5.26
C MET A 264 -13.68 -2.78 -6.70
N LEU A 265 -13.83 -3.72 -7.66
CA LEU A 265 -14.18 -3.38 -9.05
C LEU A 265 -15.56 -2.72 -9.12
N GLU A 266 -16.52 -3.22 -8.35
CA GLU A 266 -17.87 -2.64 -8.27
C GLU A 266 -17.84 -1.25 -7.65
N LYS A 267 -17.18 -1.09 -6.49
CA LYS A 267 -17.04 0.21 -5.80
C LYS A 267 -16.37 1.28 -6.66
N LYS A 268 -15.39 0.90 -7.50
CA LYS A 268 -14.67 1.82 -8.40
C LYS A 268 -15.41 2.10 -9.71
N GLY A 269 -16.52 1.45 -9.98
CA GLY A 269 -17.31 1.67 -11.19
C GLY A 269 -16.57 1.32 -12.49
N CYS A 270 -15.83 0.21 -12.49
CA CYS A 270 -14.93 -0.21 -13.56
C CYS A 270 -15.60 -0.55 -14.91
N HIS A 271 -16.88 -0.30 -15.05
CA HIS A 271 -17.66 -0.75 -16.20
C HIS A 271 -17.73 0.24 -17.39
N ALA A 272 -17.32 1.51 -17.26
CA ALA A 272 -17.70 2.51 -18.26
C ALA A 272 -16.84 3.77 -18.42
N SER A 273 -15.60 3.85 -17.96
CA SER A 273 -14.83 5.10 -18.02
C SER A 273 -13.83 5.15 -19.18
N ALA A 274 -13.73 6.31 -19.83
CA ALA A 274 -12.72 6.60 -20.87
C ALA A 274 -11.27 6.58 -20.33
N THR A 275 -11.09 6.59 -19.01
CA THR A 275 -9.80 6.44 -18.33
C THR A 275 -9.89 5.22 -17.41
N LYS A 276 -9.24 4.15 -17.82
CA LYS A 276 -9.34 2.85 -17.16
C LYS A 276 -8.47 2.79 -15.91
N SER A 277 -9.10 2.75 -14.73
CA SER A 277 -8.41 2.59 -13.44
C SER A 277 -8.37 1.15 -12.92
N CYS A 278 -9.07 0.23 -13.61
CA CYS A 278 -9.16 -1.19 -13.21
C CYS A 278 -9.51 -2.09 -14.39
N TYR A 279 -9.22 -3.40 -14.24
CA TYR A 279 -9.43 -4.45 -15.23
C TYR A 279 -10.21 -5.61 -14.60
N ASN A 280 -11.20 -6.12 -15.32
CA ASN A 280 -11.99 -7.28 -14.86
C ASN A 280 -11.30 -8.61 -15.17
N ALA A 281 -11.88 -9.72 -14.70
CA ALA A 281 -11.33 -11.06 -14.83
C ALA A 281 -11.07 -11.46 -16.29
N HIS A 282 -12.00 -11.12 -17.20
CA HIS A 282 -11.86 -11.43 -18.64
C HIS A 282 -10.68 -10.68 -19.27
N GLU A 283 -10.55 -9.40 -18.97
CA GLU A 283 -9.45 -8.56 -19.48
C GLU A 283 -8.09 -9.02 -18.97
N ILE A 284 -8.00 -9.40 -17.69
CA ILE A 284 -6.78 -10.00 -17.11
C ILE A 284 -6.46 -11.32 -17.80
N ALA A 285 -7.45 -12.18 -18.05
CA ALA A 285 -7.23 -13.45 -18.73
C ALA A 285 -6.68 -13.26 -20.15
N LEU A 286 -7.30 -12.38 -20.95
CA LEU A 286 -6.83 -12.05 -22.29
C LEU A 286 -5.43 -11.41 -22.28
N PHE A 287 -5.19 -10.52 -21.32
CA PHE A 287 -3.88 -9.89 -21.14
C PHE A 287 -2.78 -10.92 -20.87
N LEU A 288 -2.98 -11.81 -19.90
CA LEU A 288 -2.00 -12.85 -19.56
C LEU A 288 -1.75 -13.81 -20.75
N ARG A 289 -2.78 -14.17 -21.50
CA ARG A 289 -2.63 -14.96 -22.75
C ARG A 289 -1.84 -14.21 -23.81
N LYS A 290 -2.11 -12.91 -24.01
CA LYS A 290 -1.40 -12.06 -24.97
C LYS A 290 0.09 -11.92 -24.61
N VAL A 291 0.41 -11.83 -23.33
CA VAL A 291 1.79 -11.78 -22.82
C VAL A 291 2.52 -13.11 -23.02
N GLY A 292 1.79 -14.23 -23.18
CA GLY A 292 2.35 -15.54 -23.49
C GLY A 292 2.31 -16.56 -22.36
N PHE A 293 1.56 -16.31 -21.28
CA PHE A 293 1.35 -17.29 -20.21
C PHE A 293 0.48 -18.46 -20.71
N GLY A 294 0.89 -19.69 -20.42
CA GLY A 294 0.17 -20.91 -20.76
C GLY A 294 -1.03 -21.17 -19.83
N SER A 295 -1.96 -22.01 -20.25
CA SER A 295 -3.14 -22.39 -19.46
C SER A 295 -2.80 -23.15 -18.17
N ASP A 296 -1.61 -23.70 -18.07
CA ASP A 296 -1.09 -24.41 -16.90
C ASP A 296 -0.48 -23.49 -15.84
N THR A 297 -0.43 -22.17 -16.12
CA THR A 297 0.05 -21.15 -15.19
C THR A 297 -0.81 -21.10 -13.93
N VAL A 298 -0.16 -21.10 -12.77
CA VAL A 298 -0.81 -20.95 -11.48
C VAL A 298 -1.00 -19.46 -11.17
N ILE A 299 -2.25 -19.09 -10.87
CA ILE A 299 -2.65 -17.72 -10.55
C ILE A 299 -3.25 -17.68 -9.15
N TYR A 300 -2.77 -16.79 -8.32
CA TYR A 300 -3.37 -16.40 -7.05
C TYR A 300 -4.12 -15.08 -7.20
N LEU A 301 -5.35 -15.02 -6.69
CA LEU A 301 -6.18 -13.81 -6.64
C LEU A 301 -6.28 -13.29 -5.20
N THR A 302 -6.21 -11.98 -5.03
CA THR A 302 -6.44 -11.33 -3.71
C THR A 302 -7.91 -11.40 -3.26
N GLN A 303 -8.77 -12.02 -4.04
CA GLN A 303 -10.15 -12.34 -3.69
C GLN A 303 -10.18 -13.40 -2.57
N SER A 304 -10.98 -13.18 -1.53
CA SER A 304 -11.06 -14.11 -0.39
C SER A 304 -11.74 -15.41 -0.76
N ARG A 305 -12.94 -15.34 -1.35
CA ARG A 305 -13.74 -16.47 -1.79
C ARG A 305 -13.99 -16.42 -3.29
N TRP A 306 -14.31 -17.57 -3.86
CA TRP A 306 -14.65 -17.64 -5.28
C TRP A 306 -15.94 -16.86 -5.56
N ASP A 307 -15.95 -16.13 -6.66
CA ASP A 307 -17.09 -15.41 -7.21
C ASP A 307 -17.31 -15.85 -8.65
N GLU A 308 -18.55 -15.98 -9.10
CA GLU A 308 -18.92 -16.45 -10.43
C GLU A 308 -18.36 -15.57 -11.56
N SER A 309 -18.19 -14.27 -11.32
CA SER A 309 -17.57 -13.34 -12.28
C SER A 309 -16.11 -13.68 -12.62
N LEU A 310 -15.47 -14.54 -11.82
CA LEU A 310 -14.10 -15.03 -12.03
C LEU A 310 -14.03 -16.28 -12.91
N ASP A 311 -15.17 -16.91 -13.23
CA ASP A 311 -15.19 -18.17 -14.02
C ASP A 311 -14.52 -18.00 -15.37
N VAL A 312 -14.70 -16.86 -16.03
CA VAL A 312 -14.05 -16.52 -17.31
C VAL A 312 -12.51 -16.59 -17.22
N LEU A 313 -11.92 -16.18 -16.09
CA LEU A 313 -10.48 -16.32 -15.87
C LEU A 313 -10.10 -17.78 -15.65
N LYS A 314 -10.89 -18.53 -14.90
CA LYS A 314 -10.66 -19.95 -14.61
C LYS A 314 -10.81 -20.83 -15.83
N ASP A 315 -11.71 -20.51 -16.77
CA ASP A 315 -11.87 -21.23 -18.05
C ASP A 315 -10.59 -21.18 -18.90
N ILE A 316 -9.87 -20.05 -18.85
CA ILE A 316 -8.63 -19.84 -19.59
C ILE A 316 -7.41 -20.33 -18.80
N PHE A 317 -7.42 -20.17 -17.47
CA PHE A 317 -6.38 -20.59 -16.53
C PHE A 317 -6.98 -21.46 -15.41
N PRO A 318 -7.16 -22.75 -15.62
CA PRO A 318 -7.82 -23.66 -14.67
C PRO A 318 -7.16 -23.69 -13.27
N LYS A 319 -5.86 -23.37 -13.19
CA LYS A 319 -5.11 -23.31 -11.94
C LYS A 319 -5.17 -21.90 -11.30
N THR A 320 -6.37 -21.31 -11.28
CA THR A 320 -6.62 -20.04 -10.58
C THR A 320 -7.21 -20.32 -9.20
N TYR A 321 -6.63 -19.69 -8.20
CA TYR A 321 -6.92 -19.93 -6.79
C TYR A 321 -7.19 -18.63 -6.05
N THR A 322 -8.19 -18.68 -5.16
CA THR A 322 -8.46 -17.61 -4.17
C THR A 322 -7.76 -17.94 -2.85
N LYS A 323 -7.76 -16.98 -1.93
CA LYS A 323 -7.18 -17.14 -0.59
C LYS A 323 -7.76 -18.37 0.14
N GLU A 324 -9.08 -18.53 0.14
CA GLU A 324 -9.75 -19.66 0.79
C GLU A 324 -9.30 -21.03 0.26
N SER A 325 -8.96 -21.12 -1.01
CA SER A 325 -8.54 -22.38 -1.63
C SER A 325 -7.07 -22.76 -1.34
N ILE A 326 -6.24 -21.78 -0.98
CA ILE A 326 -4.80 -21.97 -0.75
C ILE A 326 -4.43 -22.01 0.72
N ILE A 327 -5.09 -21.24 1.57
CA ILE A 327 -4.78 -21.22 3.02
C ILE A 327 -4.93 -22.63 3.63
N PRO A 328 -4.05 -23.05 4.56
CA PRO A 328 -4.20 -24.32 5.28
C PRO A 328 -5.55 -24.42 5.99
N ALA A 329 -6.18 -25.60 5.92
CA ALA A 329 -7.55 -25.80 6.42
C ALA A 329 -7.69 -25.46 7.90
N GLU A 330 -6.71 -25.83 8.72
CA GLU A 330 -6.65 -25.59 10.16
C GLU A 330 -6.47 -24.10 10.53
N LYS A 331 -5.96 -23.31 9.60
CA LYS A 331 -5.73 -21.86 9.79
C LYS A 331 -6.88 -20.99 9.29
N LYS A 332 -7.84 -21.56 8.51
CA LYS A 332 -8.94 -20.81 7.90
C LYS A 332 -9.80 -20.06 8.93
N SER A 333 -10.19 -20.70 10.01
CA SER A 333 -11.08 -20.09 11.00
C SER A 333 -10.51 -18.83 11.66
N LYS A 334 -9.19 -18.77 11.79
CA LYS A 334 -8.50 -17.63 12.39
C LYS A 334 -8.24 -16.50 11.41
N PHE A 335 -7.86 -16.83 10.17
CA PHE A 335 -7.31 -15.87 9.21
C PHE A 335 -8.29 -15.49 8.08
N LEU A 336 -9.43 -16.18 7.97
CA LEU A 336 -10.49 -15.90 6.99
C LEU A 336 -11.83 -15.63 7.69
N GLY A 337 -11.85 -14.67 8.62
CA GLY A 337 -13.06 -14.37 9.41
C GLY A 337 -14.08 -13.54 8.65
N SER A 338 -13.64 -12.57 7.87
CA SER A 338 -14.47 -11.71 7.02
C SER A 338 -13.61 -11.16 5.87
N GLU A 339 -14.24 -10.74 4.75
CA GLU A 339 -13.53 -10.16 3.61
C GLU A 339 -12.77 -8.87 3.94
N ASP A 340 -13.19 -8.17 4.99
CA ASP A 340 -12.54 -6.94 5.49
C ASP A 340 -11.58 -7.21 6.66
N SER A 341 -11.17 -8.47 6.87
CA SER A 341 -10.23 -8.80 7.94
C SER A 341 -8.84 -8.24 7.66
N GLU A 342 -8.25 -7.56 8.64
CA GLU A 342 -6.87 -7.06 8.54
C GLU A 342 -5.85 -8.18 8.27
N PHE A 343 -6.09 -9.38 8.77
CA PHE A 343 -5.25 -10.54 8.43
C PHE A 343 -5.28 -10.88 6.96
N GLU A 344 -6.47 -10.83 6.33
CA GLU A 344 -6.61 -11.14 4.90
C GLU A 344 -5.88 -10.13 4.04
N LYS A 345 -6.00 -8.83 4.36
CA LYS A 345 -5.29 -7.76 3.66
C LYS A 345 -3.77 -7.90 3.77
N VAL A 346 -3.28 -8.23 4.95
CA VAL A 346 -1.84 -8.41 5.22
C VAL A 346 -1.28 -9.64 4.50
N ILE A 347 -2.02 -10.75 4.48
CA ILE A 347 -1.64 -11.96 3.73
C ILE A 347 -1.56 -11.65 2.23
N ASP A 348 -2.56 -10.96 1.66
CA ASP A 348 -2.56 -10.58 0.25
C ASP A 348 -1.37 -9.68 -0.10
N PHE A 349 -1.11 -8.68 0.72
CA PHE A 349 -0.02 -7.74 0.52
C PHE A 349 1.33 -8.44 0.48
N ASP A 350 1.58 -9.33 1.44
CA ASP A 350 2.86 -10.02 1.54
C ASP A 350 3.00 -11.09 0.44
N LEU A 351 1.92 -11.81 0.11
CA LEU A 351 1.91 -12.81 -0.95
C LEU A 351 2.11 -12.18 -2.34
N CYS A 352 1.46 -11.05 -2.64
CA CYS A 352 1.71 -10.28 -3.87
C CYS A 352 3.15 -9.77 -3.95
N SER A 353 3.74 -9.43 -2.80
CA SER A 353 5.14 -8.99 -2.75
C SER A 353 6.12 -10.14 -3.05
N ARG A 354 5.78 -11.38 -2.67
CA ARG A 354 6.62 -12.58 -2.84
C ARG A 354 6.41 -13.34 -4.14
N SER A 355 5.32 -13.09 -4.87
CA SER A 355 5.03 -13.76 -6.15
C SER A 355 6.14 -13.51 -7.19
N ASP A 356 6.27 -14.40 -8.17
CA ASP A 356 7.23 -14.21 -9.27
C ASP A 356 6.78 -13.07 -10.19
N VAL A 357 5.49 -13.04 -10.54
CA VAL A 357 4.87 -11.97 -11.30
C VAL A 357 3.73 -11.36 -10.49
N PHE A 358 3.67 -10.04 -10.47
CA PHE A 358 2.55 -9.31 -9.91
C PHE A 358 1.78 -8.55 -10.99
N VAL A 359 0.45 -8.68 -10.98
CA VAL A 359 -0.46 -8.00 -11.91
C VAL A 359 -1.48 -7.20 -11.10
N PRO A 360 -1.37 -5.87 -11.03
CA PRO A 360 -2.39 -5.04 -10.42
C PRO A 360 -3.57 -4.88 -11.38
N ALA A 361 -4.70 -5.52 -11.09
CA ALA A 361 -5.94 -5.28 -11.82
C ALA A 361 -6.62 -3.97 -11.37
N ILE A 362 -6.19 -3.39 -10.24
CA ILE A 362 -6.74 -2.17 -9.66
C ILE A 362 -5.61 -1.20 -9.39
N SER A 363 -5.74 0.05 -9.87
CA SER A 363 -4.80 1.12 -9.53
C SER A 363 -4.99 1.57 -8.09
N GLY A 364 -3.91 2.03 -7.42
CA GLY A 364 -4.02 2.57 -6.07
C GLY A 364 -2.81 2.32 -5.19
N LEU A 365 -2.98 2.60 -3.90
CA LEU A 365 -1.91 2.53 -2.92
C LEU A 365 -1.42 1.09 -2.70
N PHE A 366 -2.32 0.10 -2.76
CA PHE A 366 -1.95 -1.31 -2.67
C PHE A 366 -0.92 -1.66 -3.76
N TYR A 367 -1.27 -1.39 -5.02
CA TYR A 367 -0.35 -1.59 -6.14
C TYR A 367 0.98 -0.85 -5.93
N ALA A 368 0.93 0.42 -5.53
CA ALA A 368 2.12 1.24 -5.37
C ALA A 368 3.04 0.70 -4.27
N ASN A 369 2.53 0.34 -3.10
CA ASN A 369 3.33 -0.17 -1.99
C ASN A 369 3.81 -1.62 -2.19
N VAL A 370 3.01 -2.49 -2.83
CA VAL A 370 3.49 -3.80 -3.30
C VAL A 370 4.65 -3.61 -4.29
N ALA A 371 4.53 -2.68 -5.25
CA ALA A 371 5.61 -2.35 -6.18
C ALA A 371 6.88 -1.90 -5.43
N GLY A 372 6.75 -1.04 -4.43
CA GLY A 372 7.87 -0.60 -3.59
C GLY A 372 8.57 -1.75 -2.87
N LYS A 373 7.81 -2.64 -2.24
CA LYS A 373 8.35 -3.83 -1.55
C LYS A 373 9.01 -4.80 -2.53
N ARG A 374 8.43 -5.00 -3.72
CA ARG A 374 9.02 -5.83 -4.78
C ARG A 374 10.33 -5.25 -5.32
N ILE A 375 10.39 -3.93 -5.55
CA ILE A 375 11.62 -3.24 -5.96
C ILE A 375 12.72 -3.43 -4.91
N ALA A 376 12.37 -3.30 -3.63
CA ALA A 376 13.29 -3.49 -2.51
C ALA A 376 13.89 -4.92 -2.45
N THR A 377 13.18 -5.92 -2.95
CA THR A 377 13.60 -7.33 -2.95
C THR A 377 14.05 -7.83 -4.33
N GLY A 378 14.27 -6.93 -5.30
CA GLY A 378 14.72 -7.29 -6.65
C GLY A 378 13.64 -7.90 -7.56
N LYS A 379 12.39 -8.02 -7.09
CA LYS A 379 11.27 -8.63 -7.83
C LYS A 379 10.61 -7.62 -8.77
N THR A 380 11.24 -7.38 -9.91
CA THR A 380 10.85 -6.30 -10.83
C THR A 380 9.76 -6.68 -11.84
N GLN A 381 9.34 -7.95 -11.91
CA GLN A 381 8.30 -8.36 -12.85
C GLN A 381 6.90 -7.96 -12.33
N ILE A 382 6.51 -6.72 -12.65
CA ILE A 382 5.19 -6.16 -12.39
C ILE A 382 4.57 -5.78 -13.72
N LEU A 383 3.51 -6.50 -14.13
CA LEU A 383 2.87 -6.35 -15.43
C LEU A 383 1.55 -5.61 -15.29
N VAL A 384 1.38 -4.54 -16.06
CA VAL A 384 0.14 -3.75 -16.08
C VAL A 384 -0.53 -3.92 -17.44
N PRO A 385 -1.83 -4.27 -17.49
CA PRO A 385 -2.57 -4.28 -18.74
C PRO A 385 -2.54 -2.89 -19.37
N ALA A 386 -2.03 -2.81 -20.60
CA ALA A 386 -2.01 -1.59 -21.39
C ALA A 386 -2.69 -1.85 -22.74
N GLU A 387 -3.51 -0.93 -23.20
CA GLU A 387 -4.00 -0.96 -24.58
C GLU A 387 -2.86 -0.51 -25.49
N ILE A 388 -2.23 -1.48 -26.17
CA ILE A 388 -1.28 -1.18 -27.26
C ILE A 388 -2.01 -1.50 -28.55
N PRO A 389 -2.36 -0.49 -29.38
CA PRO A 389 -3.00 -0.73 -30.66
C PRO A 389 -2.07 -1.53 -31.60
N GLY A 390 -2.55 -2.69 -32.05
CA GLY A 390 -2.06 -3.43 -33.21
C GLY A 390 -0.59 -3.80 -33.20
N THR A 391 -0.26 -5.01 -32.80
CA THR A 391 0.91 -5.85 -33.03
C THR A 391 1.35 -6.61 -31.78
N SER A 392 2.06 -7.71 -31.95
CA SER A 392 2.72 -8.48 -30.91
C SER A 392 3.78 -7.62 -30.21
N SER A 393 3.36 -6.85 -29.21
CA SER A 393 4.28 -6.02 -28.42
C SER A 393 5.12 -6.90 -27.49
N PRO A 394 6.42 -6.63 -27.33
CA PRO A 394 7.26 -7.37 -26.40
C PRO A 394 6.73 -7.24 -24.97
N ILE A 395 6.95 -8.26 -24.13
CA ILE A 395 6.50 -8.29 -22.73
C ILE A 395 6.93 -7.03 -21.95
N THR A 396 8.08 -6.47 -22.29
CA THR A 396 8.63 -5.26 -21.66
C THR A 396 7.75 -4.02 -21.83
N SER A 397 6.90 -3.97 -22.87
CA SER A 397 5.94 -2.87 -23.07
C SER A 397 4.79 -2.88 -22.06
N HIS A 398 4.59 -4.01 -21.36
CA HIS A 398 3.59 -4.18 -20.32
C HIS A 398 4.15 -4.01 -18.90
N PHE A 399 5.43 -3.71 -18.76
CA PHE A 399 5.98 -3.43 -17.43
C PHE A 399 5.37 -2.19 -16.82
N SER A 400 5.11 -2.31 -15.52
CA SER A 400 4.70 -1.19 -14.70
C SER A 400 5.58 0.05 -14.98
N PRO A 401 4.99 1.25 -15.15
CA PRO A 401 5.75 2.48 -15.24
C PRO A 401 6.66 2.74 -14.03
N TYR A 402 6.33 2.18 -12.87
CA TYR A 402 7.22 2.22 -11.71
C TYR A 402 8.55 1.52 -11.99
N ILE A 403 8.52 0.44 -12.76
CA ILE A 403 9.70 -0.34 -13.13
C ILE A 403 10.36 0.23 -14.39
N SER A 404 9.62 0.32 -15.51
CA SER A 404 10.16 0.71 -16.81
C SER A 404 10.76 2.11 -16.83
N LYS A 405 10.16 3.06 -16.08
CA LYS A 405 10.65 4.44 -15.93
C LYS A 405 11.48 4.65 -14.65
N ARG A 406 11.66 3.63 -13.82
CA ARG A 406 12.31 3.69 -12.49
C ARG A 406 11.84 4.93 -11.66
N ASN A 407 10.57 5.28 -11.77
CA ASN A 407 10.04 6.50 -11.17
C ASN A 407 9.38 6.29 -9.80
N HIS A 408 9.43 5.08 -9.24
CA HIS A 408 8.95 4.79 -7.88
C HIS A 408 9.92 5.33 -6.83
N MET A 409 9.38 5.82 -5.70
CA MET A 409 10.20 6.35 -4.60
C MET A 409 11.17 5.30 -4.02
N ALA A 410 10.85 4.00 -4.06
CA ALA A 410 11.75 2.95 -3.63
C ALA A 410 13.13 3.04 -4.29
N TYR A 411 13.23 3.49 -5.55
CA TYR A 411 14.52 3.73 -6.20
C TYR A 411 15.34 4.89 -5.64
N THR A 412 14.78 5.69 -4.73
CA THR A 412 15.57 6.65 -3.92
C THR A 412 16.03 6.06 -2.61
N CYS A 413 15.37 4.98 -2.17
CA CYS A 413 15.67 4.26 -0.96
C CYS A 413 16.70 3.14 -1.16
N PHE A 414 16.76 2.57 -2.36
CA PHE A 414 17.66 1.46 -2.70
C PHE A 414 18.59 1.87 -3.84
N CYS A 415 19.87 1.59 -3.67
CA CYS A 415 20.95 1.84 -4.60
C CYS A 415 21.30 0.55 -5.36
#